data_5ca6a54cb6374d5c724b6c17551a4d6d
#
_entry.id   5ca6a54cb6374d5c724b6c17551a4d6d
#
_cell.length_a   1.000
_cell.length_b   1.000
_cell.length_c   1.000
_cell.angle_alpha   90.00
_cell.angle_beta   90.00
_cell.angle_gamma   90.00
#
_symmetry.space_group_name_H-M   'P 1'
#
loop_
_entity.id
_entity.type
_entity.pdbx_description
1 polymer ?
#
loop_
_entity_poly.entity_id
_entity_poly.type
_entity_poly.pdbx_seq_one_letter_code
_entity_poly.pdbx_strand_id
1 'polypeptide(L)'
;PGEKYVVSAKTYEFPTTQTLTRYDKFTDGRIAGKKRCVATFEFESGKVAWYDFDSEQYRSPIRKNTLKVQGVRGELIDECVYYLDENNEGQTGRIITDSHVINTGNSNPNFEKIREIKKISFNNKIIYEPEFGLCGLSEDETAIAVMMKNTAEYSRGNASAPYSMEDALADAYAAILLKKAVETGEVVHS
;
A
#
# COMPACT_ATOMS: atom_id res chain seq x y z
N PRO A 1 -13.13 20.45 -2.29
CA PRO A 1 -13.30 19.40 -3.28
C PRO A 1 -11.95 19.08 -3.88
N GLY A 2 -11.59 17.81 -3.86
CA GLY A 2 -10.35 17.33 -4.47
C GLY A 2 -10.32 17.54 -5.98
N GLU A 3 -9.19 17.27 -6.60
CA GLU A 3 -9.03 17.32 -8.05
C GLU A 3 -10.01 16.34 -8.73
N LYS A 4 -10.62 16.77 -9.83
CA LYS A 4 -11.50 15.90 -10.64
C LYS A 4 -10.69 14.84 -11.38
N TYR A 5 -11.29 13.69 -11.57
CA TYR A 5 -10.66 12.58 -12.26
C TYR A 5 -11.69 11.66 -12.93
N VAL A 6 -11.20 10.84 -13.84
CA VAL A 6 -11.97 9.84 -14.57
C VAL A 6 -11.44 8.46 -14.21
N VAL A 7 -12.33 7.52 -13.98
CA VAL A 7 -11.99 6.13 -13.64
C VAL A 7 -12.43 5.19 -14.76
N SER A 8 -11.48 4.40 -15.25
CA SER A 8 -11.73 3.28 -16.16
C SER A 8 -11.27 2.00 -15.49
N ALA A 9 -12.08 0.96 -15.48
CA ALA A 9 -11.72 -0.30 -14.86
C ALA A 9 -12.16 -1.50 -15.68
N LYS A 10 -11.38 -2.59 -15.59
CA LYS A 10 -11.70 -3.88 -16.18
C LYS A 10 -11.35 -5.01 -15.23
N THR A 11 -12.27 -5.96 -15.12
CA THR A 11 -12.04 -7.19 -14.36
C THR A 11 -11.80 -8.35 -15.30
N TYR A 12 -10.92 -9.24 -14.88
CA TYR A 12 -10.62 -10.50 -15.54
C TYR A 12 -10.88 -11.63 -14.57
N GLU A 13 -11.57 -12.68 -15.04
CA GLU A 13 -11.73 -13.91 -14.30
C GLU A 13 -10.74 -14.94 -14.83
N PHE A 14 -10.03 -15.60 -13.91
CA PHE A 14 -9.09 -16.65 -14.27
C PHE A 14 -9.64 -18.01 -13.86
N PRO A 15 -9.37 -19.07 -14.65
CA PRO A 15 -9.50 -20.42 -14.13
C PRO A 15 -8.55 -20.53 -12.93
N THR A 16 -9.07 -21.08 -11.84
CA THR A 16 -8.34 -21.21 -10.59
C THR A 16 -7.05 -22.00 -10.78
N THR A 17 -5.95 -21.31 -10.67
CA THR A 17 -4.68 -21.93 -10.31
C THR A 17 -4.62 -21.96 -8.79
N GLN A 18 -4.32 -23.11 -8.20
CA GLN A 18 -4.12 -23.20 -6.75
C GLN A 18 -2.83 -22.47 -6.38
N THR A 19 -2.92 -21.17 -6.16
CA THR A 19 -1.81 -20.45 -5.55
C THR A 19 -2.03 -20.49 -4.06
N LEU A 20 -1.09 -21.08 -3.34
CA LEU A 20 -1.10 -21.09 -1.88
C LEU A 20 -1.07 -19.65 -1.37
N THR A 21 -2.12 -19.25 -0.69
CA THR A 21 -2.12 -18.03 0.11
C THR A 21 -1.60 -18.35 1.51
N ARG A 22 -1.28 -17.33 2.29
CA ARG A 22 -0.88 -17.46 3.71
C ARG A 22 -1.86 -18.31 4.54
N TYR A 23 -3.10 -18.45 4.08
CA TYR A 23 -4.19 -19.13 4.77
C TYR A 23 -4.59 -20.46 4.13
N ASP A 24 -3.95 -20.86 3.03
CA ASP A 24 -4.30 -22.08 2.27
C ASP A 24 -3.87 -23.41 2.94
N LYS A 25 -3.67 -23.39 4.23
CA LYS A 25 -3.70 -24.63 5.03
C LYS A 25 -5.11 -25.24 5.11
N PHE A 26 -6.10 -24.54 4.59
CA PHE A 26 -7.48 -24.98 4.55
C PHE A 26 -7.75 -25.72 3.23
N THR A 27 -7.62 -27.02 3.29
CA THR A 27 -7.92 -27.97 2.19
C THR A 27 -9.40 -28.31 2.14
N ASP A 28 -10.29 -27.33 2.24
CA ASP A 28 -11.74 -27.60 2.14
C ASP A 28 -12.23 -27.73 0.69
N GLY A 29 -11.32 -27.70 -0.27
CA GLY A 29 -11.61 -27.89 -1.69
C GLY A 29 -12.40 -26.75 -2.34
N ARG A 30 -12.62 -25.63 -1.65
CA ARG A 30 -13.32 -24.47 -2.21
C ARG A 30 -12.37 -23.72 -3.14
N ILE A 31 -12.71 -23.80 -4.41
CA ILE A 31 -12.08 -23.02 -5.45
C ILE A 31 -12.94 -21.76 -5.64
N ALA A 32 -12.57 -20.67 -4.98
CA ALA A 32 -13.19 -19.37 -5.26
C ALA A 32 -12.71 -18.88 -6.63
N GLY A 33 -13.61 -18.42 -7.48
CA GLY A 33 -13.27 -17.76 -8.74
C GLY A 33 -12.36 -16.56 -8.44
N LYS A 34 -11.18 -16.52 -9.06
CA LYS A 34 -10.19 -15.47 -8.82
C LYS A 34 -10.38 -14.34 -9.82
N LYS A 35 -10.30 -13.11 -9.33
CA LYS A 35 -10.52 -11.92 -10.14
C LYS A 35 -9.30 -11.01 -10.05
N ARG A 36 -8.90 -10.49 -11.21
CA ARG A 36 -7.95 -9.39 -11.32
C ARG A 36 -8.70 -8.14 -11.75
N CYS A 37 -8.49 -7.05 -11.06
CA CYS A 37 -9.01 -5.74 -11.38
C CYS A 37 -7.85 -4.85 -11.85
N VAL A 38 -7.96 -4.30 -13.05
CA VAL A 38 -7.04 -3.29 -13.56
C VAL A 38 -7.83 -2.01 -13.77
N ALA A 39 -7.36 -0.90 -13.23
CA ALA A 39 -8.01 0.40 -13.36
C ALA A 39 -7.00 1.51 -13.62
N THR A 40 -7.46 2.57 -14.25
CA THR A 40 -6.76 3.84 -14.40
C THR A 40 -7.58 4.96 -13.77
N PHE A 41 -6.89 5.90 -13.13
CA PHE A 41 -7.43 7.15 -12.63
C PHE A 41 -6.70 8.26 -13.38
N GLU A 42 -7.41 9.00 -14.20
CA GLU A 42 -6.87 10.10 -14.99
C GLU A 42 -7.33 11.42 -14.37
N PHE A 43 -6.41 12.18 -13.82
CA PHE A 43 -6.66 13.42 -13.11
C PHE A 43 -6.68 14.63 -14.06
N GLU A 44 -7.46 15.65 -13.72
CA GLU A 44 -7.57 16.90 -14.51
C GLU A 44 -6.20 17.58 -14.70
N SER A 45 -5.27 17.42 -13.76
CA SER A 45 -3.88 17.89 -13.87
C SER A 45 -3.03 17.11 -14.87
N GLY A 46 -3.56 16.07 -15.51
CA GLY A 46 -2.83 15.16 -16.40
C GLY A 46 -2.03 14.07 -15.68
N LYS A 47 -2.14 13.97 -14.36
CA LYS A 47 -1.57 12.82 -13.63
C LYS A 47 -2.39 11.58 -13.92
N VAL A 48 -1.74 10.42 -13.88
CA VAL A 48 -2.40 9.12 -14.04
C VAL A 48 -1.95 8.19 -12.93
N ALA A 49 -2.91 7.54 -12.29
CA ALA A 49 -2.64 6.45 -11.37
C ALA A 49 -3.17 5.13 -11.95
N TRP A 50 -2.40 4.07 -11.80
CA TRP A 50 -2.76 2.72 -12.21
C TRP A 50 -2.92 1.84 -10.99
N TYR A 51 -4.02 1.10 -10.97
CA TYR A 51 -4.33 0.13 -9.96
C TYR A 51 -4.41 -1.25 -10.59
N ASP A 52 -3.63 -2.18 -10.09
CA ASP A 52 -3.63 -3.57 -10.54
C ASP A 52 -3.71 -4.47 -9.32
N PHE A 53 -4.88 -5.05 -9.09
CA PHE A 53 -5.14 -5.94 -7.98
C PHE A 53 -5.53 -7.32 -8.46
N ASP A 54 -4.78 -8.30 -8.01
CA ASP A 54 -5.05 -9.72 -8.23
C ASP A 54 -5.39 -10.37 -6.88
N SER A 55 -6.55 -11.02 -6.79
CA SER A 55 -6.97 -11.70 -5.58
C SER A 55 -5.99 -12.82 -5.14
N GLU A 56 -5.19 -13.35 -6.06
CA GLU A 56 -4.10 -14.29 -5.74
C GLU A 56 -2.88 -13.61 -5.12
N GLN A 57 -2.70 -12.32 -5.38
CA GLN A 57 -1.58 -11.53 -4.86
C GLN A 57 -1.75 -11.23 -3.37
N TYR A 58 -2.99 -11.07 -2.95
CA TYR A 58 -3.31 -10.74 -1.57
C TYR A 58 -2.85 -11.84 -0.61
N ARG A 59 -1.90 -11.47 0.26
CA ARG A 59 -1.29 -12.37 1.25
C ARG A 59 -0.56 -13.59 0.67
N SER A 60 -0.15 -13.53 -0.57
CA SER A 60 0.66 -14.58 -1.19
C SER A 60 2.09 -14.56 -0.64
N PRO A 61 2.69 -15.73 -0.29
CA PRO A 61 4.09 -15.79 0.12
C PRO A 61 5.07 -15.63 -1.06
N ILE A 62 4.59 -15.77 -2.30
CA ILE A 62 5.42 -15.76 -3.52
C ILE A 62 5.15 -14.56 -4.44
N ARG A 63 4.14 -13.75 -4.14
CA ARG A 63 3.79 -12.55 -4.91
C ARG A 63 3.95 -11.32 -4.04
N LYS A 64 4.55 -10.28 -4.59
CA LYS A 64 4.74 -9.00 -3.91
C LYS A 64 3.83 -7.94 -4.51
N ASN A 65 3.46 -7.00 -3.67
CA ASN A 65 2.91 -5.73 -4.14
C ASN A 65 4.03 -4.95 -4.82
N THR A 66 3.70 -4.19 -5.83
CA THR A 66 4.63 -3.27 -6.51
C THR A 66 4.09 -1.87 -6.39
N LEU A 67 4.94 -0.95 -5.95
CA LEU A 67 4.67 0.48 -5.94
C LEU A 67 5.61 1.17 -6.91
N LYS A 68 5.05 1.87 -7.89
CA LYS A 68 5.81 2.72 -8.81
C LYS A 68 5.30 4.15 -8.74
N VAL A 69 6.19 5.09 -8.51
CA VAL A 69 5.89 6.52 -8.51
C VAL A 69 6.84 7.22 -9.49
N GLN A 70 6.30 7.97 -10.44
CA GLN A 70 7.07 8.73 -11.41
C GLN A 70 6.85 10.22 -11.23
N GLY A 71 7.93 10.96 -11.22
CA GLY A 71 7.94 12.41 -11.18
C GLY A 71 8.89 12.99 -12.23
N VAL A 72 8.91 14.30 -12.37
CA VAL A 72 9.73 15.00 -13.39
C VAL A 72 11.24 14.77 -13.20
N ARG A 73 11.69 14.55 -11.96
CA ARG A 73 13.12 14.42 -11.62
C ARG A 73 13.49 13.05 -11.06
N GLY A 74 12.59 12.08 -11.10
CA GLY A 74 12.90 10.75 -10.62
C GLY A 74 11.76 9.77 -10.67
N GLU A 75 12.11 8.53 -10.40
CA GLU A 75 11.21 7.40 -10.35
C GLU A 75 11.54 6.54 -9.14
N LEU A 76 10.52 6.12 -8.43
CA LEU A 76 10.60 5.10 -7.39
C LEU A 76 9.95 3.82 -7.91
N ILE A 77 10.65 2.71 -7.81
CA ILE A 77 10.09 1.37 -8.07
C ILE A 77 10.42 0.52 -6.86
N ASP A 78 9.43 0.25 -6.04
CA ASP A 78 9.57 -0.45 -4.74
C ASP A 78 10.64 0.22 -3.86
N GLU A 79 11.81 -0.38 -3.74
CA GLU A 79 12.94 0.16 -2.94
C GLU A 79 14.00 0.86 -3.81
N CYS A 80 13.87 0.84 -5.14
CA CYS A 80 14.85 1.45 -6.05
C CYS A 80 14.42 2.86 -6.43
N VAL A 81 15.34 3.82 -6.27
CA VAL A 81 15.13 5.23 -6.59
C VAL A 81 16.08 5.62 -7.70
N TYR A 82 15.53 6.13 -8.79
CA TYR A 82 16.28 6.72 -9.91
C TYR A 82 15.96 8.21 -9.93
N TYR A 83 16.97 9.07 -9.90
CA TYR A 83 16.73 10.51 -9.78
C TYR A 83 17.81 11.35 -10.43
N LEU A 84 17.49 12.59 -10.75
CA LEU A 84 18.45 13.59 -11.19
C LEU A 84 18.96 14.37 -9.96
N ASP A 85 20.27 14.45 -9.82
CA ASP A 85 20.91 15.28 -8.81
C ASP A 85 20.84 16.79 -9.14
N GLU A 86 21.53 17.61 -8.37
CA GLU A 86 21.56 19.08 -8.55
C GLU A 86 22.17 19.50 -9.88
N ASN A 87 23.06 18.68 -10.44
CA ASN A 87 23.71 18.89 -11.73
C ASN A 87 22.93 18.32 -12.92
N ASN A 88 21.73 17.75 -12.68
CA ASN A 88 20.94 16.99 -13.63
C ASN A 88 21.62 15.69 -14.13
N GLU A 89 22.51 15.13 -13.34
CA GLU A 89 23.11 13.83 -13.62
C GLU A 89 22.25 12.71 -13.03
N GLY A 90 22.12 11.61 -13.78
CA GLY A 90 21.32 10.45 -13.37
C GLY A 90 21.98 9.69 -12.22
N GLN A 91 21.26 9.53 -11.13
CA GLN A 91 21.69 8.81 -9.93
C GLN A 91 20.76 7.64 -9.65
N THR A 92 21.29 6.62 -9.00
CA THR A 92 20.52 5.48 -8.53
C THR A 92 20.81 5.24 -7.06
N GLY A 93 19.76 5.08 -6.27
CA GLY A 93 19.84 4.73 -4.87
C GLY A 93 18.88 3.62 -4.51
N ARG A 94 19.04 3.09 -3.31
CA ARG A 94 18.13 2.08 -2.77
C ARG A 94 17.68 2.47 -1.37
N ILE A 95 16.38 2.31 -1.13
CA ILE A 95 15.81 2.38 0.21
C ILE A 95 16.15 1.07 0.93
N ILE A 96 16.78 1.17 2.08
CA ILE A 96 17.22 0.03 2.88
C ILE A 96 16.37 0.00 4.15
N THR A 97 15.63 -1.10 4.34
CA THR A 97 14.88 -1.36 5.57
C THR A 97 15.70 -2.30 6.46
N ASP A 98 16.20 -1.77 7.57
CA ASP A 98 16.77 -2.57 8.66
C ASP A 98 15.63 -3.05 9.57
N SER A 99 15.46 -4.35 9.65
CA SER A 99 14.40 -4.99 10.42
C SER A 99 14.87 -6.30 11.04
N HIS A 100 14.16 -6.77 12.04
CA HIS A 100 14.38 -8.11 12.58
C HIS A 100 13.05 -8.85 12.71
N VAL A 101 13.14 -10.17 12.80
CA VAL A 101 11.99 -11.04 12.98
C VAL A 101 11.94 -11.46 14.44
N ILE A 102 10.80 -11.21 15.06
CA ILE A 102 10.52 -11.63 16.44
C ILE A 102 9.64 -12.86 16.38
N ASN A 103 10.01 -13.88 17.13
CA ASN A 103 9.15 -15.03 17.38
C ASN A 103 8.26 -14.71 18.60
N THR A 104 6.97 -14.55 18.36
CA THR A 104 6.02 -14.15 19.43
C THR A 104 5.60 -15.29 20.32
N GLY A 105 5.90 -16.54 19.95
CA GLY A 105 5.37 -17.72 20.63
C GLY A 105 3.89 -17.96 20.41
N ASN A 106 3.24 -17.18 19.54
CA ASN A 106 1.83 -17.37 19.21
C ASN A 106 1.65 -18.66 18.38
N SER A 107 0.67 -19.48 18.76
CA SER A 107 0.35 -20.71 18.05
C SER A 107 -0.31 -20.50 16.69
N ASN A 108 -0.84 -19.30 16.45
CA ASN A 108 -1.38 -18.93 15.13
C ASN A 108 -0.22 -18.61 14.17
N PRO A 109 -0.07 -19.35 13.05
CA PRO A 109 1.03 -19.15 12.12
C PRO A 109 1.13 -17.73 11.53
N ASN A 110 0.03 -16.98 11.53
CA ASN A 110 0.02 -15.60 11.04
C ASN A 110 0.66 -14.61 12.00
N PHE A 111 0.74 -14.96 13.26
CA PHE A 111 1.27 -14.14 14.34
C PHE A 111 2.47 -14.79 15.05
N GLU A 112 2.89 -15.98 14.60
CA GLU A 112 4.06 -16.67 15.14
C GLU A 112 5.33 -15.83 15.02
N LYS A 113 5.45 -15.15 13.87
CA LYS A 113 6.60 -14.30 13.55
C LYS A 113 6.11 -12.95 13.08
N ILE A 114 6.60 -11.90 13.72
CA ILE A 114 6.37 -10.53 13.28
C ILE A 114 7.70 -9.94 12.80
N ARG A 115 7.61 -9.09 11.80
CA ARG A 115 8.72 -8.27 11.32
C ARG A 115 8.60 -6.89 11.94
N GLU A 116 9.63 -6.50 12.69
CA GLU A 116 9.71 -5.17 13.32
C GLU A 116 10.78 -4.34 12.62
N ILE A 117 10.42 -3.16 12.16
CA ILE A 117 11.35 -2.23 11.52
C ILE A 117 12.16 -1.51 12.59
N LYS A 118 13.49 -1.49 12.42
CA LYS A 118 14.39 -0.70 13.26
C LYS A 118 14.59 0.70 12.71
N LYS A 119 14.83 0.78 11.41
CA LYS A 119 14.98 2.03 10.66
C LYS A 119 14.85 1.81 9.17
N ILE A 120 14.55 2.88 8.45
CA ILE A 120 14.63 2.92 6.99
C ILE A 120 15.63 4.02 6.62
N SER A 121 16.51 3.73 5.67
CA SER A 121 17.54 4.66 5.21
C SER A 121 17.59 4.74 3.68
N PHE A 122 18.04 5.89 3.19
CA PHE A 122 18.35 6.15 1.80
C PHE A 122 19.67 6.91 1.72
N ASN A 123 20.63 6.46 0.88
CA ASN A 123 21.95 7.04 0.73
C ASN A 123 22.65 7.30 2.09
N ASN A 124 22.63 6.30 2.97
CA ASN A 124 23.17 6.36 4.34
C ASN A 124 22.48 7.37 5.28
N LYS A 125 21.43 8.04 4.85
CA LYS A 125 20.62 8.92 5.69
C LYS A 125 19.41 8.17 6.20
N ILE A 126 19.16 8.22 7.50
CA ILE A 126 17.93 7.68 8.10
C ILE A 126 16.78 8.58 7.66
N ILE A 127 15.74 7.98 7.06
CA ILE A 127 14.52 8.65 6.62
C ILE A 127 13.30 8.29 7.45
N TYR A 128 13.40 7.21 8.22
CA TYR A 128 12.35 6.79 9.15
C TYR A 128 12.94 5.97 10.30
N GLU A 129 12.48 6.24 11.51
CA GLU A 129 12.65 5.41 12.69
C GLU A 129 11.29 5.26 13.40
N PRO A 130 10.95 4.07 13.92
CA PRO A 130 9.71 3.87 14.65
C PRO A 130 9.61 4.76 15.87
N GLU A 131 8.51 5.46 16.01
CA GLU A 131 8.28 6.42 17.09
C GLU A 131 8.29 5.77 18.48
N PHE A 132 7.85 4.52 18.56
CA PHE A 132 7.79 3.76 19.82
C PHE A 132 9.05 2.91 20.06
N GLY A 133 10.07 3.02 19.18
CA GLY A 133 11.23 2.15 19.24
C GLY A 133 10.89 0.69 18.97
N LEU A 134 11.71 -0.22 19.48
CA LEU A 134 11.51 -1.66 19.35
C LEU A 134 10.62 -2.14 20.51
N CYS A 135 9.35 -2.35 20.25
CA CYS A 135 8.34 -2.69 21.24
C CYS A 135 7.54 -3.97 20.90
N GLY A 136 8.00 -4.73 19.91
CA GLY A 136 7.37 -5.99 19.52
C GLY A 136 6.13 -5.82 18.67
N LEU A 137 5.96 -4.68 17.99
CA LEU A 137 4.86 -4.42 17.05
C LEU A 137 5.27 -4.70 15.62
N SER A 138 4.39 -5.30 14.85
CA SER A 138 4.50 -5.40 13.40
C SER A 138 4.39 -4.02 12.73
N GLU A 139 4.66 -3.97 11.43
CA GLU A 139 4.52 -2.74 10.64
C GLU A 139 3.09 -2.18 10.73
N ASP A 140 2.07 -3.04 10.59
CA ASP A 140 0.66 -2.65 10.66
C ASP A 140 0.28 -2.16 12.07
N GLU A 141 0.72 -2.87 13.10
CA GLU A 141 0.45 -2.50 14.49
C GLU A 141 1.13 -1.19 14.88
N THR A 142 2.35 -0.95 14.39
CA THR A 142 3.05 0.32 14.57
C THR A 142 2.30 1.47 13.91
N ALA A 143 1.80 1.27 12.68
CA ALA A 143 1.00 2.29 11.99
C ALA A 143 -0.30 2.61 12.76
N ILE A 144 -0.98 1.59 13.28
CA ILE A 144 -2.19 1.74 14.10
C ILE A 144 -1.85 2.50 15.40
N ALA A 145 -0.75 2.16 16.08
CA ALA A 145 -0.34 2.81 17.31
C ALA A 145 -0.02 4.31 17.11
N VAL A 146 0.66 4.65 16.00
CA VAL A 146 0.92 6.05 15.61
C VAL A 146 -0.39 6.79 15.34
N MET A 147 -1.32 6.16 14.61
CA MET A 147 -2.63 6.75 14.34
C MET A 147 -3.41 7.01 15.63
N MET A 148 -3.43 6.05 16.55
CA MET A 148 -4.09 6.20 17.86
C MET A 148 -3.47 7.34 18.68
N LYS A 149 -2.14 7.42 18.74
CA LYS A 149 -1.43 8.50 19.44
C LYS A 149 -1.81 9.86 18.84
N ASN A 150 -1.70 10.01 17.52
CA ASN A 150 -2.00 11.27 16.84
C ASN A 150 -3.48 11.68 17.00
N THR A 151 -4.40 10.71 17.00
CA THR A 151 -5.82 10.97 17.29
C THR A 151 -6.02 11.47 18.73
N ALA A 152 -5.29 10.90 19.70
CA ALA A 152 -5.33 11.35 21.08
C ALA A 152 -4.79 12.79 21.23
N GLU A 153 -3.72 13.14 20.54
CA GLU A 153 -3.17 14.50 20.54
C GLU A 153 -4.13 15.49 19.87
N TYR A 154 -4.76 15.10 18.76
CA TYR A 154 -5.82 15.88 18.12
C TYR A 154 -7.01 16.14 19.07
N SER A 155 -7.47 15.10 19.77
CA SER A 155 -8.60 15.24 20.70
C SER A 155 -8.31 16.14 21.91
N ARG A 156 -7.02 16.31 22.24
CA ARG A 156 -6.56 17.25 23.28
C ARG A 156 -6.33 18.67 22.75
N GLY A 157 -6.46 18.88 21.44
CA GLY A 157 -6.19 20.18 20.80
C GLY A 157 -4.70 20.46 20.57
N ASN A 158 -3.82 19.47 20.73
CA ASN A 158 -2.36 19.62 20.62
C ASN A 158 -1.84 19.46 19.19
N ALA A 159 -2.64 18.88 18.28
CA ALA A 159 -2.24 18.61 16.89
C ALA A 159 -3.45 18.72 15.95
N SER A 160 -3.17 18.82 14.63
CA SER A 160 -4.20 18.65 13.60
C SER A 160 -4.68 17.20 13.53
N ALA A 161 -5.82 16.97 12.88
CA ALA A 161 -6.31 15.62 12.63
C ALA A 161 -5.25 14.81 11.87
N PRO A 162 -4.91 13.59 12.29
CA PRO A 162 -3.91 12.76 11.62
C PRO A 162 -4.34 12.32 10.22
N TYR A 163 -5.63 12.27 9.99
CA TYR A 163 -6.28 12.03 8.71
C TYR A 163 -7.55 12.88 8.64
N SER A 164 -7.62 13.76 7.66
CA SER A 164 -8.76 14.69 7.58
C SER A 164 -10.02 13.97 7.13
N MET A 165 -11.18 14.51 7.52
CA MET A 165 -12.45 14.00 7.03
C MET A 165 -12.56 14.14 5.50
N GLU A 166 -11.97 15.19 4.94
CA GLU A 166 -11.95 15.46 3.51
C GLU A 166 -11.16 14.37 2.75
N ASP A 167 -9.98 14.00 3.27
CA ASP A 167 -9.18 12.92 2.68
C ASP A 167 -9.92 11.57 2.79
N ALA A 168 -10.52 11.29 3.95
CA ALA A 168 -11.30 10.06 4.15
C ALA A 168 -12.49 9.96 3.18
N LEU A 169 -13.19 11.07 2.95
CA LEU A 169 -14.29 11.12 1.99
C LEU A 169 -13.79 10.99 0.54
N ALA A 170 -12.64 11.58 0.21
CA ALA A 170 -12.05 11.47 -1.12
C ALA A 170 -11.67 10.01 -1.43
N ASP A 171 -11.03 9.33 -0.49
CA ASP A 171 -10.66 7.92 -0.64
C ASP A 171 -11.89 7.01 -0.75
N ALA A 172 -12.89 7.23 0.10
CA ALA A 172 -14.15 6.47 0.02
C ALA A 172 -14.88 6.71 -1.32
N TYR A 173 -14.87 7.94 -1.80
CA TYR A 173 -15.47 8.29 -3.07
C TYR A 173 -14.74 7.64 -4.26
N ALA A 174 -13.40 7.65 -4.25
CA ALA A 174 -12.60 6.97 -5.25
C ALA A 174 -12.90 5.47 -5.31
N ALA A 175 -13.06 4.82 -4.14
CA ALA A 175 -13.43 3.42 -4.06
C ALA A 175 -14.84 3.14 -4.63
N ILE A 176 -15.80 4.04 -4.40
CA ILE A 176 -17.16 3.94 -4.96
C ILE A 176 -17.13 4.07 -6.49
N LEU A 177 -16.37 5.03 -7.03
CA LEU A 177 -16.25 5.21 -8.47
C LEU A 177 -15.56 4.02 -9.15
N LEU A 178 -14.49 3.51 -8.52
CA LEU A 178 -13.82 2.29 -8.99
C LEU A 178 -14.82 1.11 -9.04
N LYS A 179 -15.57 0.90 -7.97
CA LYS A 179 -16.60 -0.15 -7.92
C LYS A 179 -17.63 0.04 -9.05
N LYS A 180 -18.13 1.25 -9.26
CA LYS A 180 -19.07 1.56 -10.33
C LYS A 180 -18.49 1.27 -11.71
N ALA A 181 -17.23 1.69 -11.98
CA ALA A 181 -16.56 1.40 -13.24
C ALA A 181 -16.39 -0.11 -13.48
N VAL A 182 -16.09 -0.87 -12.42
CA VAL A 182 -15.99 -2.34 -12.47
C VAL A 182 -17.36 -2.98 -12.78
N GLU A 183 -18.44 -2.51 -12.15
CA GLU A 183 -19.77 -3.08 -12.30
C GLU A 183 -20.41 -2.77 -13.66
N THR A 184 -20.18 -1.56 -14.17
CA THR A 184 -20.79 -1.12 -15.44
C THR A 184 -19.91 -1.40 -16.66
N GLY A 185 -18.60 -1.49 -16.48
CA GLY A 185 -17.61 -1.51 -17.58
C GLY A 185 -17.49 -0.18 -18.32
N GLU A 186 -18.10 0.88 -17.80
CA GLU A 186 -18.08 2.22 -18.36
C GLU A 186 -17.04 3.11 -17.69
N VAL A 187 -16.68 4.19 -18.39
CA VAL A 187 -15.85 5.27 -17.85
C VAL A 187 -16.70 6.10 -16.88
N VAL A 188 -16.20 6.31 -15.67
CA VAL A 188 -16.92 7.02 -14.60
C VAL A 188 -16.19 8.31 -14.24
N HIS A 189 -16.92 9.41 -14.14
CA HIS A 189 -16.40 10.73 -13.80
C HIS A 189 -16.66 11.06 -12.32
N SER A 190 -15.68 11.70 -11.66
CA SER A 190 -15.80 12.22 -10.29
C SER A 190 -16.63 13.51 -10.20
#